data_c233e437c96bc5216dbe53ae4281785e
#
_entry.id   c233e437c96bc5216dbe53ae4281785e
#
_cell.length_a   1.000
_cell.length_b   1.000
_cell.length_c   1.000
_cell.angle_alpha   90.00
_cell.angle_beta   90.00
_cell.angle_gamma   90.00
#
_symmetry.space_group_name_H-M   'P 1'
#
loop_
_entity.id
_entity.type
_entity.pdbx_description
1 polymer ?
#
loop_
_entity_poly.entity_id
_entity_poly.type
_entity_poly.pdbx_seq_one_letter_code
_entity_poly.pdbx_strand_id
1 'polypeptide(L)'
;MVFAVMNVLAPKWQKRKKMKGIIGKKIGMTSIFTPDGKQIACTIIEAGPCVVTQVKTKDSDGYSSLQLAFGEKNEKHSISPEKNHFAKSNTSPKKFVKEFRDYPLEKNLGETVTVEIFAEGENVDVVGTSKGKGFQGVVKRHGFSGVGGASHGQHDRSRAPGSLGNSSDASRVMKGVRMAGRMGGDRVKLKSLKVVKIFPDKNYLVVSGSVPGHNGSIVYVQN
;
A
#
# COMPACT_ATOMS: atom_id res chain seq x y z
N MET A 1 48.16 -17.93 -32.28
CA MET A 1 47.05 -18.48 -31.46
C MET A 1 46.54 -17.32 -30.60
N VAL A 2 45.47 -16.66 -31.03
CA VAL A 2 44.91 -15.49 -30.31
C VAL A 2 43.67 -15.96 -29.61
N PHE A 3 43.70 -16.01 -28.26
CA PHE A 3 42.55 -16.34 -27.44
C PHE A 3 41.61 -15.13 -27.43
N ALA A 4 40.49 -15.24 -28.15
CA ALA A 4 39.39 -14.30 -28.04
C ALA A 4 38.70 -14.46 -26.68
N VAL A 5 38.84 -13.49 -25.80
CA VAL A 5 38.11 -13.39 -24.54
C VAL A 5 36.66 -13.06 -24.89
N MET A 6 35.78 -14.06 -24.80
CA MET A 6 34.34 -13.86 -24.88
C MET A 6 33.88 -13.05 -23.64
N ASN A 7 33.60 -11.77 -23.86
CA ASN A 7 32.88 -10.94 -22.90
C ASN A 7 31.48 -11.51 -22.75
N VAL A 8 31.27 -12.34 -21.72
CA VAL A 8 29.96 -12.76 -21.27
C VAL A 8 29.25 -11.53 -20.72
N LEU A 9 28.37 -10.94 -21.54
CA LEU A 9 27.46 -9.89 -21.10
C LEU A 9 26.62 -10.40 -19.94
N ALA A 10 26.96 -9.97 -18.73
CA ALA A 10 26.16 -10.22 -17.54
C ALA A 10 24.71 -9.77 -17.82
N PRO A 11 23.70 -10.58 -17.44
CA PRO A 11 22.30 -10.22 -17.68
C PRO A 11 22.04 -8.86 -17.05
N LYS A 12 21.49 -7.94 -17.84
CA LYS A 12 20.99 -6.62 -17.37
C LYS A 12 19.86 -6.87 -16.37
N TRP A 13 20.20 -7.16 -15.12
CA TRP A 13 19.25 -7.02 -14.01
C TRP A 13 18.80 -5.58 -14.05
N GLN A 14 17.54 -5.36 -14.38
CA GLN A 14 16.93 -4.03 -14.38
C GLN A 14 17.29 -3.37 -13.06
N LYS A 15 18.08 -2.29 -13.11
CA LYS A 15 18.40 -1.48 -11.92
C LYS A 15 17.07 -1.15 -11.27
N ARG A 16 16.83 -1.67 -10.08
CA ARG A 16 15.60 -1.37 -9.33
C ARG A 16 15.49 0.15 -9.23
N LYS A 17 14.35 0.68 -9.67
CA LYS A 17 14.09 2.12 -9.58
C LYS A 17 14.17 2.51 -8.11
N LYS A 18 14.98 3.52 -7.81
CA LYS A 18 15.03 4.10 -6.46
C LYS A 18 13.63 4.62 -6.14
N MET A 19 13.07 4.22 -5.01
CA MET A 19 11.69 4.53 -4.63
C MET A 19 11.66 5.50 -3.46
N LYS A 20 11.16 6.72 -3.70
CA LYS A 20 10.77 7.61 -2.62
C LYS A 20 9.57 7.01 -1.90
N GLY A 21 9.49 7.17 -0.59
CA GLY A 21 8.34 6.65 0.16
C GLY A 21 8.08 7.45 1.42
N ILE A 22 6.81 7.54 1.82
CA ILE A 22 6.38 8.19 3.06
C ILE A 22 5.19 7.43 3.65
N ILE A 23 5.05 7.49 4.97
CA ILE A 23 3.88 6.97 5.67
C ILE A 23 2.89 8.10 5.84
N GLY A 24 1.62 7.83 5.56
CA GLY A 24 0.56 8.81 5.75
C GLY A 24 -0.71 8.20 6.32
N LYS A 25 -1.64 9.07 6.67
CA LYS A 25 -2.98 8.74 7.17
C LYS A 25 -4.02 9.31 6.20
N LYS A 26 -4.94 8.46 5.75
CA LYS A 26 -6.06 8.90 4.92
C LYS A 26 -7.00 9.76 5.73
N ILE A 27 -7.20 11.02 5.34
CA ILE A 27 -8.15 11.93 5.98
C ILE A 27 -9.54 11.75 5.40
N GLY A 28 -9.67 11.87 4.08
CA GLY A 28 -10.96 11.81 3.41
C GLY A 28 -10.83 12.00 1.91
N MET A 29 -11.96 12.18 1.26
CA MET A 29 -12.03 12.50 -0.17
C MET A 29 -12.69 13.85 -0.38
N THR A 30 -12.23 14.54 -1.42
CA THR A 30 -12.75 15.82 -1.89
C THR A 30 -12.70 15.86 -3.40
N SER A 31 -13.16 16.95 -3.99
CA SER A 31 -12.98 17.24 -5.41
C SER A 31 -12.24 18.56 -5.58
N ILE A 32 -11.41 18.62 -6.61
CA ILE A 32 -10.67 19.82 -7.01
C ILE A 32 -11.01 20.12 -8.47
N PHE A 33 -11.21 21.39 -8.78
CA PHE A 33 -11.38 21.83 -10.16
C PHE A 33 -10.02 22.18 -10.75
N THR A 34 -9.78 21.67 -11.96
CA THR A 34 -8.61 22.08 -12.76
C THR A 34 -8.85 23.45 -13.38
N PRO A 35 -7.80 24.15 -13.83
CA PRO A 35 -7.96 25.40 -14.57
C PRO A 35 -8.88 25.25 -15.79
N ASP A 36 -8.92 24.08 -16.40
CA ASP A 36 -9.79 23.74 -17.54
C ASP A 36 -11.25 23.50 -17.16
N GLY A 37 -11.66 23.76 -15.90
CA GLY A 37 -13.02 23.54 -15.41
C GLY A 37 -13.40 22.08 -15.14
N LYS A 38 -12.49 21.12 -15.29
CA LYS A 38 -12.76 19.70 -15.02
C LYS A 38 -12.68 19.40 -13.53
N GLN A 39 -13.69 18.71 -13.00
CA GLN A 39 -13.72 18.24 -11.63
C GLN A 39 -12.96 16.91 -11.51
N ILE A 40 -11.98 16.85 -10.61
CA ILE A 40 -11.21 15.66 -10.30
C ILE A 40 -11.51 15.22 -8.87
N ALA A 41 -12.00 13.99 -8.69
CA ALA A 41 -12.13 13.38 -7.36
C ALA A 41 -10.75 13.09 -6.81
N CYS A 42 -10.47 13.52 -5.57
CA CYS A 42 -9.16 13.41 -4.93
C CYS A 42 -9.28 12.85 -3.52
N THR A 43 -8.21 12.20 -3.06
CA THR A 43 -8.06 11.79 -1.66
C THR A 43 -6.99 12.65 -0.99
N ILE A 44 -7.28 13.13 0.21
CA ILE A 44 -6.34 13.87 1.07
C ILE A 44 -5.66 12.85 2.00
N ILE A 45 -4.34 12.87 1.99
CA ILE A 45 -3.49 12.06 2.84
C ILE A 45 -2.63 13.00 3.68
N GLU A 46 -2.69 12.89 5.00
CA GLU A 46 -1.75 13.49 5.93
C GLU A 46 -0.47 12.65 5.89
N ALA A 47 0.55 13.12 5.19
CA ALA A 47 1.77 12.38 4.91
C ALA A 47 2.96 13.00 5.64
N GLY A 48 3.32 12.44 6.77
CA GLY A 48 4.40 12.94 7.62
C GLY A 48 3.95 13.95 8.68
N PRO A 49 4.88 14.56 9.43
CA PRO A 49 6.32 14.29 9.34
C PRO A 49 6.67 12.85 9.77
N CYS A 50 7.51 12.17 8.99
CA CYS A 50 8.03 10.87 9.32
C CYS A 50 9.47 10.99 9.80
N VAL A 51 9.85 10.25 10.84
CA VAL A 51 11.20 10.27 11.40
C VAL A 51 11.98 9.03 10.95
N VAL A 52 13.25 9.22 10.58
CA VAL A 52 14.16 8.12 10.25
C VAL A 52 14.61 7.43 11.54
N THR A 53 14.22 6.19 11.71
CA THR A 53 14.55 5.40 12.92
C THR A 53 15.69 4.41 12.70
N GLN A 54 15.96 4.04 11.45
CA GLN A 54 17.12 3.20 11.12
C GLN A 54 17.51 3.40 9.65
N VAL A 55 18.80 3.42 9.41
CA VAL A 55 19.38 3.39 8.07
C VAL A 55 20.08 2.04 7.92
N LYS A 56 19.69 1.26 6.92
CA LYS A 56 20.30 -0.03 6.59
C LYS A 56 21.17 0.10 5.37
N THR A 57 22.37 -0.44 5.45
CA THR A 57 23.36 -0.44 4.37
C THR A 57 23.60 -1.84 3.85
N LYS A 58 24.18 -1.95 2.65
CA LYS A 58 24.51 -3.26 2.07
C LYS A 58 25.55 -4.01 2.87
N ASP A 59 26.45 -3.29 3.53
CA ASP A 59 27.57 -3.88 4.26
C ASP A 59 27.14 -4.47 5.62
N SER A 60 26.17 -3.84 6.28
CA SER A 60 25.67 -4.29 7.59
C SER A 60 24.49 -5.26 7.47
N ASP A 61 23.55 -5.00 6.56
CA ASP A 61 22.24 -5.67 6.50
C ASP A 61 22.03 -6.46 5.18
N GLY A 62 22.98 -6.41 4.24
CA GLY A 62 22.89 -7.05 2.94
C GLY A 62 22.00 -6.33 1.91
N TYR A 63 21.30 -5.26 2.31
CA TYR A 63 20.48 -4.44 1.43
C TYR A 63 20.38 -2.99 1.95
N SER A 64 20.12 -2.06 1.02
CA SER A 64 19.92 -0.65 1.36
C SER A 64 18.45 -0.37 1.64
N SER A 65 18.13 0.23 2.79
CA SER A 65 16.78 0.70 3.10
C SER A 65 16.78 1.80 4.16
N LEU A 66 15.71 2.58 4.14
CA LEU A 66 15.43 3.59 5.13
C LEU A 66 14.17 3.20 5.91
N GLN A 67 14.28 3.09 7.22
CA GLN A 67 13.15 2.84 8.10
C GLN A 67 12.55 4.16 8.56
N LEU A 68 11.28 4.38 8.24
CA LEU A 68 10.52 5.56 8.63
C LEU A 68 9.50 5.20 9.70
N ALA A 69 9.29 6.12 10.63
CA ALA A 69 8.29 6.01 11.69
C ALA A 69 7.32 7.19 11.66
N PHE A 70 6.03 6.92 11.91
CA PHE A 70 4.95 7.89 11.85
C PHE A 70 3.94 7.71 12.99
N GLY A 71 3.34 8.82 13.42
CA GLY A 71 2.29 8.84 14.43
C GLY A 71 2.82 8.58 15.84
N GLU A 72 2.46 9.40 16.78
CA GLU A 72 2.93 9.28 18.16
C GLU A 72 2.28 8.11 18.89
N LYS A 73 3.04 7.46 19.72
CA LYS A 73 2.61 6.40 20.64
C LYS A 73 2.89 6.82 22.05
N ASN A 74 1.88 6.69 22.91
CA ASN A 74 2.05 7.02 24.33
C ASN A 74 3.09 6.07 24.95
N GLU A 75 4.01 6.60 25.73
CA GLU A 75 5.07 5.83 26.39
C GLU A 75 4.55 4.75 27.33
N LYS A 76 3.38 4.97 27.95
CA LYS A 76 2.73 3.97 28.80
C LYS A 76 2.35 2.68 28.05
N HIS A 77 2.12 2.79 26.75
CA HIS A 77 1.78 1.65 25.89
C HIS A 77 2.98 1.11 25.10
N SER A 78 4.17 1.62 25.35
CA SER A 78 5.40 1.21 24.65
C SER A 78 6.18 0.25 25.55
N ILE A 79 6.57 -0.89 24.97
CA ILE A 79 7.42 -1.88 25.63
C ILE A 79 8.89 -1.43 25.64
N SER A 80 9.69 -1.97 26.56
CA SER A 80 11.10 -1.58 26.74
C SER A 80 11.95 -1.72 25.44
N PRO A 81 11.83 -2.79 24.64
CA PRO A 81 12.57 -2.90 23.36
C PRO A 81 12.20 -1.81 22.36
N GLU A 82 10.92 -1.41 22.29
CA GLU A 82 10.49 -0.31 21.41
C GLU A 82 11.12 1.02 21.86
N LYS A 83 11.06 1.33 23.14
CA LYS A 83 11.67 2.55 23.71
C LYS A 83 13.16 2.63 23.38
N ASN A 84 13.89 1.53 23.57
CA ASN A 84 15.33 1.47 23.27
C ASN A 84 15.61 1.62 21.76
N HIS A 85 14.71 1.11 20.90
CA HIS A 85 14.83 1.29 19.45
C HIS A 85 14.70 2.76 19.05
N PHE A 86 13.69 3.45 19.57
CA PHE A 86 13.46 4.87 19.27
C PHE A 86 14.47 5.80 19.97
N ALA A 87 14.99 5.43 21.13
CA ALA A 87 16.02 6.18 21.83
C ALA A 87 17.31 6.33 20.97
N LYS A 88 17.66 5.32 20.17
CA LYS A 88 18.80 5.39 19.23
C LYS A 88 18.66 6.49 18.20
N SER A 89 17.44 6.85 17.82
CA SER A 89 17.14 7.95 16.90
C SER A 89 16.73 9.25 17.59
N ASN A 90 16.92 9.36 18.92
CA ASN A 90 16.54 10.51 19.74
C ASN A 90 15.07 10.96 19.53
N THR A 91 14.16 10.00 19.38
CA THR A 91 12.74 10.28 19.11
C THR A 91 11.81 9.56 20.08
N SER A 92 10.63 10.14 20.32
CA SER A 92 9.55 9.47 21.06
C SER A 92 9.08 8.21 20.33
N PRO A 93 8.53 7.22 21.05
CA PRO A 93 7.95 6.04 20.42
C PRO A 93 6.88 6.40 19.38
N LYS A 94 6.95 5.78 18.20
CA LYS A 94 5.99 5.98 17.11
C LYS A 94 5.14 4.74 16.91
N LYS A 95 3.92 4.95 16.38
CA LYS A 95 2.92 3.90 16.24
C LYS A 95 3.14 3.01 15.02
N PHE A 96 3.60 3.60 13.92
CA PHE A 96 3.75 2.92 12.64
C PHE A 96 5.18 3.04 12.16
N VAL A 97 5.77 1.90 11.85
CA VAL A 97 7.15 1.80 11.35
C VAL A 97 7.12 1.02 10.03
N LYS A 98 7.84 1.52 9.03
CA LYS A 98 7.91 0.89 7.72
C LYS A 98 9.26 1.13 7.06
N GLU A 99 9.81 0.08 6.44
CA GLU A 99 11.01 0.18 5.61
C GLU A 99 10.66 0.48 4.15
N PHE A 100 11.45 1.38 3.57
CA PHE A 100 11.45 1.67 2.14
C PHE A 100 12.82 1.30 1.57
N ARG A 101 12.86 0.33 0.68
CA ARG A 101 14.08 -0.18 0.06
C ARG A 101 14.55 0.75 -1.06
N ASP A 102 15.87 0.78 -1.28
CA ASP A 102 16.51 1.56 -2.34
C ASP A 102 16.08 3.05 -2.33
N TYR A 103 16.03 3.65 -1.13
CA TYR A 103 15.62 5.03 -0.96
C TYR A 103 16.60 5.99 -1.64
N PRO A 104 16.13 6.98 -2.46
CA PRO A 104 17.01 7.80 -3.27
C PRO A 104 17.75 8.89 -2.51
N LEU A 105 17.23 9.31 -1.36
CA LEU A 105 17.81 10.36 -0.54
C LEU A 105 18.67 9.75 0.57
N GLU A 106 19.89 10.27 0.71
CA GLU A 106 20.71 9.97 1.87
C GLU A 106 20.17 10.76 3.05
N LYS A 107 19.68 10.07 4.03
CA LYS A 107 19.12 10.63 5.26
C LYS A 107 19.79 10.01 6.47
N ASN A 108 20.07 10.86 7.46
CA ASN A 108 20.66 10.43 8.71
C ASN A 108 19.60 9.97 9.71
N LEU A 109 20.05 9.25 10.72
CA LEU A 109 19.21 8.81 11.84
C LEU A 109 18.61 10.03 12.57
N GLY A 110 17.32 10.01 12.86
CA GLY A 110 16.62 11.10 13.54
C GLY A 110 16.12 12.23 12.62
N GLU A 111 16.53 12.27 11.35
CA GLU A 111 16.02 13.27 10.41
C GLU A 111 14.54 13.07 10.10
N THR A 112 13.86 14.16 9.76
CA THR A 112 12.45 14.14 9.35
C THR A 112 12.31 14.12 7.84
N VAL A 113 11.29 13.39 7.39
CA VAL A 113 10.86 13.34 5.98
C VAL A 113 9.47 13.93 5.89
N THR A 114 9.30 14.96 5.08
CA THR A 114 8.05 15.69 4.86
C THR A 114 7.47 15.38 3.48
N VAL A 115 6.30 15.92 3.16
CA VAL A 115 5.63 15.77 1.85
C VAL A 115 6.42 16.39 0.69
N GLU A 116 7.37 17.27 0.96
CA GLU A 116 8.18 17.99 -0.04
C GLU A 116 9.04 17.07 -0.93
N ILE A 117 9.20 15.81 -0.55
CA ILE A 117 9.89 14.82 -1.40
C ILE A 117 9.14 14.52 -2.69
N PHE A 118 7.84 14.82 -2.76
CA PHE A 118 7.02 14.66 -3.96
C PHE A 118 6.83 15.98 -4.69
N ALA A 119 6.58 15.90 -6.00
CA ALA A 119 6.24 17.05 -6.83
C ALA A 119 4.79 16.96 -7.30
N GLU A 120 4.15 18.12 -7.53
CA GLU A 120 2.84 18.17 -8.18
C GLU A 120 2.91 17.61 -9.59
N GLY A 121 1.91 16.83 -9.98
CA GLY A 121 1.89 16.14 -11.26
C GLY A 121 2.65 14.80 -11.30
N GLU A 122 3.42 14.47 -10.26
CA GLU A 122 4.14 13.20 -10.16
C GLU A 122 3.17 12.02 -9.98
N ASN A 123 3.50 10.87 -10.56
CA ASN A 123 2.74 9.64 -10.37
C ASN A 123 3.28 8.88 -9.16
N VAL A 124 2.38 8.49 -8.26
CA VAL A 124 2.70 7.75 -7.03
C VAL A 124 1.87 6.48 -6.92
N ASP A 125 2.44 5.49 -6.27
CA ASP A 125 1.75 4.26 -5.90
C ASP A 125 1.30 4.37 -4.44
N VAL A 126 0.06 4.05 -4.14
CA VAL A 126 -0.47 4.08 -2.78
C VAL A 126 -0.84 2.67 -2.34
N VAL A 127 -0.24 2.25 -1.24
CA VAL A 127 -0.48 0.95 -0.61
C VAL A 127 -1.25 1.15 0.69
N GLY A 128 -2.34 0.43 0.85
CA GLY A 128 -3.14 0.45 2.07
C GLY A 128 -3.86 -0.85 2.30
N THR A 129 -4.56 -0.95 3.41
CA THR A 129 -5.42 -2.08 3.73
C THR A 129 -6.85 -1.76 3.35
N SER A 130 -7.47 -2.60 2.53
CA SER A 130 -8.86 -2.40 2.11
C SER A 130 -9.83 -2.53 3.29
N LYS A 131 -11.02 -1.93 3.16
CA LYS A 131 -12.06 -2.07 4.18
C LYS A 131 -12.46 -3.53 4.35
N GLY A 132 -12.38 -4.05 5.58
CA GLY A 132 -12.86 -5.38 5.91
C GLY A 132 -14.39 -5.45 5.80
N LYS A 133 -14.89 -6.53 5.20
CA LYS A 133 -16.33 -6.80 5.02
C LYS A 133 -16.78 -8.09 5.69
N GLY A 134 -15.88 -8.72 6.46
CA GLY A 134 -16.14 -9.99 7.13
C GLY A 134 -16.30 -11.15 6.13
N PHE A 135 -17.02 -12.20 6.54
CA PHE A 135 -17.35 -13.34 5.69
C PHE A 135 -18.46 -12.94 4.71
N GLN A 136 -18.24 -13.12 3.42
CA GLN A 136 -19.19 -12.76 2.37
C GLN A 136 -19.46 -13.94 1.46
N GLY A 137 -20.73 -14.04 0.99
CA GLY A 137 -21.14 -14.98 -0.03
C GLY A 137 -20.57 -14.62 -1.42
N VAL A 138 -20.68 -15.56 -2.34
CA VAL A 138 -20.11 -15.46 -3.70
C VAL A 138 -20.66 -14.30 -4.52
N VAL A 139 -21.92 -13.91 -4.30
CA VAL A 139 -22.54 -12.78 -5.00
C VAL A 139 -21.80 -11.48 -4.68
N LYS A 140 -21.57 -11.17 -3.42
CA LYS A 140 -20.86 -9.95 -3.02
C LYS A 140 -19.34 -10.03 -3.22
N ARG A 141 -18.77 -11.21 -2.96
CA ARG A 141 -17.32 -11.41 -3.00
C ARG A 141 -16.78 -11.48 -4.42
N HIS A 142 -17.50 -12.13 -5.32
CA HIS A 142 -17.05 -12.44 -6.68
C HIS A 142 -17.95 -11.91 -7.79
N GLY A 143 -19.11 -11.29 -7.46
CA GLY A 143 -20.03 -10.74 -8.43
C GLY A 143 -20.87 -11.82 -9.15
N PHE A 144 -21.11 -12.96 -8.52
CA PHE A 144 -21.94 -14.01 -9.11
C PHE A 144 -23.40 -13.55 -9.17
N SER A 145 -24.10 -13.92 -10.24
CA SER A 145 -25.48 -13.53 -10.48
C SER A 145 -26.50 -14.34 -9.65
N GLY A 146 -26.14 -15.55 -9.23
CA GLY A 146 -27.08 -16.52 -8.70
C GLY A 146 -27.97 -17.11 -9.81
N VAL A 147 -29.18 -17.55 -9.45
CA VAL A 147 -30.14 -18.14 -10.42
C VAL A 147 -31.20 -17.15 -10.90
N GLY A 148 -31.16 -15.90 -10.53
CA GLY A 148 -32.13 -14.86 -10.91
C GLY A 148 -33.37 -14.85 -10.03
N GLY A 149 -34.52 -15.31 -10.56
CA GLY A 149 -35.80 -15.29 -9.85
C GLY A 149 -35.95 -16.38 -8.79
N ALA A 150 -36.97 -16.23 -7.93
CA ALA A 150 -37.30 -17.18 -6.86
C ALA A 150 -38.48 -18.09 -7.23
N SER A 151 -38.81 -18.24 -8.52
CA SER A 151 -39.90 -19.09 -9.05
C SER A 151 -39.42 -20.51 -9.38
N HIS A 152 -40.36 -21.43 -9.55
CA HIS A 152 -40.09 -22.81 -9.95
C HIS A 152 -39.08 -23.56 -9.10
N GLY A 153 -39.17 -23.45 -7.76
CA GLY A 153 -38.31 -24.15 -6.80
C GLY A 153 -36.88 -23.59 -6.65
N GLN A 154 -36.59 -22.39 -7.15
CA GLN A 154 -35.26 -21.77 -7.05
C GLN A 154 -35.02 -20.96 -5.77
N HIS A 155 -35.93 -21.03 -4.79
CA HIS A 155 -35.87 -20.19 -3.56
C HIS A 155 -34.55 -20.30 -2.80
N ASP A 156 -34.02 -21.50 -2.58
CA ASP A 156 -32.82 -21.77 -1.80
C ASP A 156 -31.53 -21.51 -2.56
N ARG A 157 -31.61 -21.34 -3.89
CA ARG A 157 -30.45 -21.22 -4.79
C ARG A 157 -30.18 -19.80 -5.29
N SER A 158 -30.99 -18.81 -4.88
CA SER A 158 -30.91 -17.44 -5.38
C SER A 158 -29.53 -16.81 -5.24
N ARG A 159 -28.76 -17.22 -4.25
CA ARG A 159 -27.39 -16.68 -3.97
C ARG A 159 -26.32 -17.80 -3.94
N ALA A 160 -26.60 -18.94 -4.53
CA ALA A 160 -25.67 -20.06 -4.56
C ALA A 160 -24.50 -19.84 -5.54
N PRO A 161 -23.36 -20.50 -5.33
CA PRO A 161 -22.21 -20.38 -6.23
C PRO A 161 -22.41 -21.04 -7.60
N GLY A 162 -23.39 -21.94 -7.73
CA GLY A 162 -23.58 -22.78 -8.92
C GLY A 162 -22.64 -23.98 -8.94
N SER A 163 -22.27 -24.44 -10.12
CA SER A 163 -21.37 -25.59 -10.27
C SER A 163 -19.99 -25.31 -9.68
N LEU A 164 -19.42 -26.29 -8.97
CA LEU A 164 -18.11 -26.23 -8.37
C LEU A 164 -17.01 -26.95 -9.19
N GLY A 165 -17.35 -27.51 -10.32
CA GLY A 165 -16.37 -28.19 -11.17
C GLY A 165 -16.99 -29.09 -12.21
N ASN A 166 -16.16 -29.83 -12.90
CA ASN A 166 -16.54 -30.83 -13.88
C ASN A 166 -16.89 -32.15 -13.18
N SER A 167 -17.55 -33.03 -13.96
CA SER A 167 -18.00 -34.37 -13.61
C SER A 167 -16.92 -35.26 -12.91
N SER A 168 -17.17 -36.55 -12.89
CA SER A 168 -16.52 -37.59 -12.10
C SER A 168 -15.00 -37.69 -12.18
N ASP A 169 -14.35 -37.26 -13.25
CA ASP A 169 -12.90 -37.45 -13.45
C ASP A 169 -11.98 -36.71 -12.44
N ALA A 170 -12.42 -35.59 -11.88
CA ALA A 170 -11.63 -34.85 -10.91
C ALA A 170 -11.84 -35.34 -9.47
N SER A 171 -13.01 -35.89 -9.13
CA SER A 171 -13.45 -36.38 -7.79
C SER A 171 -13.15 -35.39 -6.65
N ARG A 172 -12.91 -34.10 -6.96
CA ARG A 172 -12.55 -33.05 -6.01
C ARG A 172 -12.88 -31.68 -6.57
N VAL A 173 -13.01 -30.70 -5.69
CA VAL A 173 -13.04 -29.28 -6.08
C VAL A 173 -11.61 -28.79 -6.26
N MET A 174 -11.31 -28.17 -7.39
CA MET A 174 -9.97 -27.64 -7.69
C MET A 174 -9.60 -26.47 -6.79
N LYS A 175 -8.32 -26.32 -6.51
CA LYS A 175 -7.82 -25.14 -5.77
C LYS A 175 -8.10 -23.86 -6.55
N GLY A 176 -8.47 -22.78 -5.83
CA GLY A 176 -8.74 -21.47 -6.43
C GLY A 176 -10.15 -21.25 -6.94
N VAL A 177 -11.06 -22.22 -6.79
CA VAL A 177 -12.49 -22.01 -7.11
C VAL A 177 -13.06 -20.90 -6.24
N ARG A 178 -13.82 -20.00 -6.87
CA ARG A 178 -14.39 -18.82 -6.23
C ARG A 178 -15.54 -19.21 -5.31
N MET A 179 -15.29 -19.21 -4.02
CA MET A 179 -16.27 -19.57 -2.97
C MET A 179 -16.47 -18.41 -1.99
N ALA A 180 -17.47 -18.55 -1.13
CA ALA A 180 -17.67 -17.68 0.02
C ALA A 180 -16.42 -17.64 0.91
N GLY A 181 -16.23 -16.56 1.64
CA GLY A 181 -15.12 -16.39 2.56
C GLY A 181 -14.87 -14.94 2.95
N ARG A 182 -13.78 -14.71 3.66
CA ARG A 182 -13.38 -13.38 4.08
C ARG A 182 -13.17 -12.46 2.87
N MET A 183 -13.73 -11.26 2.94
CA MET A 183 -13.61 -10.22 1.93
C MET A 183 -13.06 -8.95 2.56
N GLY A 184 -12.07 -8.35 1.91
CA GLY A 184 -11.40 -7.15 2.42
C GLY A 184 -10.46 -7.42 3.59
N GLY A 185 -9.87 -6.33 4.12
CA GLY A 185 -8.77 -6.44 5.07
C GLY A 185 -7.46 -6.85 4.41
N ASP A 186 -7.41 -6.83 3.09
CA ASP A 186 -6.26 -7.21 2.28
C ASP A 186 -5.39 -5.99 1.96
N ARG A 187 -4.08 -6.24 1.83
CA ARG A 187 -3.14 -5.23 1.36
C ARG A 187 -3.35 -5.00 -0.14
N VAL A 188 -3.73 -3.78 -0.49
CA VAL A 188 -3.98 -3.36 -1.88
C VAL A 188 -3.00 -2.27 -2.25
N LYS A 189 -2.41 -2.38 -3.44
CA LYS A 189 -1.54 -1.38 -4.05
C LYS A 189 -2.24 -0.79 -5.27
N LEU A 190 -2.56 0.49 -5.21
CA LEU A 190 -3.00 1.27 -6.35
C LEU A 190 -1.79 1.95 -6.98
N LYS A 191 -1.63 1.75 -8.28
CA LYS A 191 -0.47 2.24 -9.04
C LYS A 191 -0.82 3.51 -9.79
N SER A 192 0.20 4.35 -9.99
CA SER A 192 0.16 5.49 -10.91
C SER A 192 -0.96 6.51 -10.60
N LEU A 193 -1.20 6.79 -9.32
CA LEU A 193 -2.09 7.90 -8.92
C LEU A 193 -1.32 9.21 -9.08
N LYS A 194 -1.94 10.20 -9.72
CA LYS A 194 -1.33 11.52 -9.93
C LYS A 194 -1.43 12.36 -8.67
N VAL A 195 -0.34 12.97 -8.25
CA VAL A 195 -0.33 14.02 -7.20
C VAL A 195 -0.95 15.28 -7.81
N VAL A 196 -2.05 15.73 -7.23
CA VAL A 196 -2.80 16.90 -7.73
C VAL A 196 -2.29 18.18 -7.09
N LYS A 197 -2.11 18.17 -5.76
CA LYS A 197 -1.65 19.32 -4.99
C LYS A 197 -0.92 18.90 -3.73
N ILE A 198 -0.01 19.74 -3.25
CA ILE A 198 0.75 19.52 -2.02
C ILE A 198 0.56 20.74 -1.13
N PHE A 199 0.32 20.53 0.16
CA PHE A 199 0.23 21.55 1.19
C PHE A 199 1.30 21.29 2.25
N PRO A 200 2.50 21.88 2.12
CA PRO A 200 3.62 21.63 3.04
C PRO A 200 3.30 22.01 4.49
N ASP A 201 2.63 23.14 4.71
CA ASP A 201 2.31 23.66 6.05
C ASP A 201 1.49 22.68 6.90
N LYS A 202 0.62 21.90 6.25
CA LYS A 202 -0.26 20.91 6.92
C LYS A 202 0.20 19.45 6.71
N ASN A 203 1.30 19.25 5.99
CA ASN A 203 1.76 17.93 5.54
C ASN A 203 0.69 17.13 4.76
N TYR A 204 -0.12 17.81 3.94
CA TYR A 204 -1.16 17.17 3.16
C TYR A 204 -0.69 16.90 1.73
N LEU A 205 -0.86 15.66 1.31
CA LEU A 205 -0.67 15.20 -0.06
C LEU A 205 -2.04 14.89 -0.66
N VAL A 206 -2.40 15.54 -1.74
CA VAL A 206 -3.65 15.30 -2.46
C VAL A 206 -3.38 14.46 -3.70
N VAL A 207 -3.93 13.26 -3.73
CA VAL A 207 -3.78 12.33 -4.86
C VAL A 207 -5.10 12.15 -5.60
N SER A 208 -5.03 11.97 -6.90
CA SER A 208 -6.21 11.73 -7.74
C SER A 208 -6.83 10.37 -7.43
N GLY A 209 -8.16 10.30 -7.45
CA GLY A 209 -8.91 9.07 -7.25
C GLY A 209 -9.07 8.63 -5.79
N SER A 210 -9.51 7.40 -5.62
CA SER A 210 -9.73 6.80 -4.32
C SER A 210 -8.47 6.07 -3.81
N VAL A 211 -8.35 5.95 -2.49
CA VAL A 211 -7.26 5.26 -1.80
C VAL A 211 -7.85 4.16 -0.91
N PRO A 212 -7.23 2.98 -0.81
CA PRO A 212 -7.75 1.88 0.00
C PRO A 212 -7.84 2.24 1.49
N GLY A 213 -8.79 1.63 2.15
CA GLY A 213 -9.03 1.79 3.58
C GLY A 213 -10.14 2.81 3.94
N HIS A 214 -10.44 2.88 5.22
CA HIS A 214 -11.37 3.87 5.80
C HIS A 214 -10.65 5.19 6.09
N ASN A 215 -11.39 6.24 6.39
CA ASN A 215 -10.81 7.49 6.88
C ASN A 215 -10.10 7.21 8.21
N GLY A 216 -8.88 7.74 8.37
CA GLY A 216 -8.01 7.43 9.49
C GLY A 216 -7.11 6.20 9.29
N SER A 217 -7.25 5.43 8.21
CA SER A 217 -6.36 4.30 7.92
C SER A 217 -4.97 4.76 7.49
N ILE A 218 -3.97 3.95 7.80
CA ILE A 218 -2.60 4.20 7.38
C ILE A 218 -2.40 3.73 5.94
N VAL A 219 -1.70 4.55 5.19
CA VAL A 219 -1.32 4.30 3.80
C VAL A 219 0.17 4.58 3.61
N TYR A 220 0.77 3.89 2.67
CA TYR A 220 2.16 4.06 2.28
C TYR A 220 2.18 4.63 0.87
N VAL A 221 2.71 5.81 0.70
CA VAL A 221 2.88 6.47 -0.61
C VAL A 221 4.30 6.23 -1.08
N GLN A 222 4.48 5.78 -2.31
CA GLN A 222 5.79 5.49 -2.88
C GLN A 222 5.79 5.80 -4.39
N ASN A 223 6.97 6.17 -4.91
CA ASN A 223 7.16 6.37 -6.36
C ASN A 223 8.30 5.51 -6.87
#